data_c3d7a149a865c444e7681e3d4fca9d6d
#
_entry.id   c3d7a149a865c444e7681e3d4fca9d6d
#
_cell.length_a   1.000
_cell.length_b   1.000
_cell.length_c   1.000
_cell.angle_alpha   90.00
_cell.angle_beta   90.00
_cell.angle_gamma   90.00
#
_symmetry.space_group_name_H-M   'P 1'
#
loop_
_entity.id
_entity.type
_entity.pdbx_description
1 polymer ?
#
loop_
_entity_poly.entity_id
_entity_poly.type
_entity_poly.pdbx_seq_one_letter_code
_entity_poly.pdbx_strand_id
1 'polypeptide(L)'
;CGHSYGGMVITGAAGRVPERIRTLFYLDASVPEDGQSILDVLGPEMASAAIEMAGRTGYMMEPRGAEFFGVNEADRAWVDRLCTPHPIGCFIQKLRFTGREGLVPNRTFVLAERYQSANSRTYAKVKDLPGWRAISIDVGHDVMVDDPEGLAKLLLDEVGR
;
A
#
# COMPACT_ATOMS: atom_id res chain seq x y z
N CYS A 1 -5.21 -9.11 -0.22
CA CYS A 1 -4.65 -8.02 -1.00
C CYS A 1 -4.74 -6.72 -0.18
N GLY A 2 -3.69 -5.92 -0.16
CA GLY A 2 -3.65 -4.59 0.43
C GLY A 2 -3.07 -3.58 -0.54
N HIS A 3 -3.83 -2.51 -0.81
CA HIS A 3 -3.40 -1.39 -1.63
C HIS A 3 -2.92 -0.25 -0.72
N SER A 4 -1.84 0.41 -1.09
CA SER A 4 -1.36 1.62 -0.41
C SER A 4 -1.17 1.40 1.11
N TYR A 5 -1.86 2.17 1.98
CA TYR A 5 -1.92 1.96 3.42
C TYR A 5 -2.38 0.54 3.80
N GLY A 6 -3.18 -0.10 2.96
CA GLY A 6 -3.65 -1.49 3.16
C GLY A 6 -2.52 -2.50 3.38
N GLY A 7 -1.31 -2.19 2.93
CA GLY A 7 -0.12 -3.00 3.22
C GLY A 7 0.17 -3.13 4.71
N MET A 8 -0.01 -2.05 5.50
CA MET A 8 0.08 -2.08 6.96
C MET A 8 -0.95 -3.04 7.55
N VAL A 9 -2.18 -2.99 7.04
CA VAL A 9 -3.31 -3.78 7.54
C VAL A 9 -3.09 -5.27 7.29
N ILE A 10 -2.73 -5.66 6.05
CA ILE A 10 -2.52 -7.09 5.72
C ILE A 10 -1.31 -7.67 6.42
N THR A 11 -0.25 -6.87 6.65
CA THR A 11 0.91 -7.30 7.45
C THR A 11 0.49 -7.58 8.89
N GLY A 12 -0.30 -6.69 9.50
CA GLY A 12 -0.82 -6.91 10.85
C GLY A 12 -1.76 -8.12 10.95
N ALA A 13 -2.58 -8.35 9.92
CA ALA A 13 -3.43 -9.54 9.84
C ALA A 13 -2.61 -10.83 9.75
N ALA A 14 -1.50 -10.81 9.00
CA ALA A 14 -0.58 -11.94 8.86
C ALA A 14 0.03 -12.36 10.20
N GLY A 15 0.32 -11.42 11.09
CA GLY A 15 0.79 -11.73 12.44
C GLY A 15 -0.26 -12.43 13.31
N ARG A 16 -1.54 -12.15 13.09
CA ARG A 16 -2.64 -12.67 13.92
C ARG A 16 -3.16 -14.03 13.47
N VAL A 17 -3.35 -14.20 12.16
CA VAL A 17 -4.00 -15.39 11.58
C VAL A 17 -3.25 -15.91 10.35
N PRO A 18 -1.92 -16.13 10.41
CA PRO A 18 -1.12 -16.54 9.26
C PRO A 18 -1.60 -17.86 8.63
N GLU A 19 -2.13 -18.77 9.45
CA GLU A 19 -2.67 -20.06 9.02
C GLU A 19 -3.90 -19.95 8.10
N ARG A 20 -4.54 -18.80 8.07
CA ARG A 20 -5.69 -18.50 7.19
C ARG A 20 -5.30 -17.73 5.93
N ILE A 21 -4.02 -17.42 5.78
CA ILE A 21 -3.52 -16.57 4.68
C ILE A 21 -2.55 -17.40 3.84
N ARG A 22 -2.89 -17.60 2.58
CA ARG A 22 -2.03 -18.30 1.63
C ARG A 22 -1.02 -17.35 0.99
N THR A 23 -1.46 -16.14 0.63
CA THR A 23 -0.64 -15.14 -0.05
C THR A 23 -0.93 -13.75 0.51
N LEU A 24 0.11 -12.96 0.74
CA LEU A 24 0.03 -11.51 0.95
C LEU A 24 0.32 -10.83 -0.37
N PHE A 25 -0.65 -10.09 -0.89
CA PHE A 25 -0.54 -9.35 -2.12
C PHE A 25 -0.51 -7.85 -1.83
N TYR A 26 0.66 -7.23 -2.02
CA TYR A 26 0.92 -5.81 -1.79
C TYR A 26 0.78 -5.08 -3.12
N LEU A 27 -0.35 -4.42 -3.34
CA LEU A 27 -0.64 -3.65 -4.54
C LEU A 27 -0.18 -2.22 -4.36
N ASP A 28 0.96 -1.87 -4.90
CA ASP A 28 1.65 -0.57 -4.70
C ASP A 28 1.55 -0.07 -3.25
N ALA A 29 1.85 -0.95 -2.32
CA ALA A 29 1.52 -0.81 -0.91
C ALA A 29 2.76 -0.75 -0.01
N SER A 30 2.57 -0.19 1.17
CA SER A 30 3.63 -0.14 2.18
C SER A 30 3.88 -1.52 2.80
N VAL A 31 5.15 -1.88 2.91
CA VAL A 31 5.62 -3.09 3.62
C VAL A 31 6.40 -2.62 4.85
N PRO A 32 5.77 -2.59 6.04
CA PRO A 32 6.41 -2.11 7.26
C PRO A 32 7.40 -3.10 7.84
N GLU A 33 8.30 -2.59 8.66
CA GLU A 33 9.09 -3.35 9.62
C GLU A 33 8.45 -3.27 11.02
N ASP A 34 8.90 -4.13 11.95
CA ASP A 34 8.39 -4.08 13.33
C ASP A 34 8.57 -2.70 13.96
N GLY A 35 7.51 -2.21 14.57
CA GLY A 35 7.48 -0.92 15.24
C GLY A 35 7.35 0.30 14.32
N GLN A 36 7.22 0.13 13.00
CA GLN A 36 6.98 1.23 12.09
C GLN A 36 5.48 1.60 12.01
N SER A 37 5.23 2.89 11.87
CA SER A 37 4.00 3.48 11.37
C SER A 37 4.10 3.71 9.86
N ILE A 38 2.98 4.06 9.21
CA ILE A 38 3.05 4.46 7.79
C ILE A 38 3.90 5.74 7.60
N LEU A 39 3.88 6.66 8.55
CA LEU A 39 4.72 7.88 8.48
C LEU A 39 6.22 7.53 8.53
N ASP A 40 6.61 6.51 9.29
CA ASP A 40 8.00 6.03 9.30
C ASP A 40 8.40 5.46 7.93
N VAL A 41 7.48 4.75 7.25
CA VAL A 41 7.72 4.18 5.91
C VAL A 41 7.81 5.27 4.84
N LEU A 42 6.92 6.27 4.89
CA LEU A 42 6.88 7.37 3.93
C LEU A 42 8.06 8.34 4.07
N GLY A 43 8.61 8.46 5.27
CA GLY A 43 9.76 9.31 5.58
C GLY A 43 9.41 10.69 6.16
N PRO A 44 10.43 11.42 6.64
CA PRO A 44 10.23 12.58 7.50
C PRO A 44 9.52 13.75 6.83
N GLU A 45 9.73 13.99 5.54
CA GLU A 45 9.08 15.08 4.81
C GLU A 45 7.58 14.86 4.70
N MET A 46 7.18 13.66 4.31
CA MET A 46 5.76 13.28 4.22
C MET A 46 5.11 13.23 5.60
N ALA A 47 5.84 12.76 6.62
CA ALA A 47 5.36 12.74 7.99
C ALA A 47 5.07 14.15 8.50
N SER A 48 5.98 15.11 8.29
CA SER A 48 5.79 16.50 8.69
C SER A 48 4.59 17.14 8.01
N ALA A 49 4.46 16.96 6.70
CA ALA A 49 3.34 17.48 5.91
C ALA A 49 1.99 16.90 6.39
N ALA A 50 1.97 15.59 6.69
CA ALA A 50 0.78 14.90 7.18
C ALA A 50 0.34 15.44 8.56
N ILE A 51 1.27 15.60 9.49
CA ILE A 51 1.00 16.10 10.84
C ILE A 51 0.50 17.57 10.78
N GLU A 52 1.15 18.40 9.96
CA GLU A 52 0.75 19.79 9.77
C GLU A 52 -0.67 19.90 9.18
N MET A 53 -0.99 19.10 8.16
CA MET A 53 -2.33 19.04 7.58
C MET A 53 -3.36 18.62 8.63
N ALA A 54 -3.10 17.54 9.35
CA ALA A 54 -4.01 17.02 10.38
C ALA A 54 -4.28 18.02 11.50
N GLY A 55 -3.28 18.82 11.88
CA GLY A 55 -3.42 19.89 12.86
C GLY A 55 -4.39 20.99 12.42
N ARG A 56 -4.53 21.22 11.12
CA ARG A 56 -5.46 22.21 10.54
C ARG A 56 -6.87 21.67 10.29
N THR A 57 -7.00 20.37 10.11
CA THR A 57 -8.23 19.72 9.63
C THR A 57 -8.93 18.85 10.69
N GLY A 58 -8.65 19.08 11.99
CA GLY A 58 -9.26 18.30 13.07
C GLY A 58 -8.78 16.85 13.13
N TYR A 59 -7.48 16.66 12.91
CA TYR A 59 -6.81 15.34 12.92
C TYR A 59 -7.19 14.41 11.76
N MET A 60 -7.70 14.98 10.68
CA MET A 60 -7.98 14.25 9.44
C MET A 60 -6.93 14.58 8.38
N MET A 61 -6.61 13.59 7.58
CA MET A 61 -5.82 13.75 6.36
C MET A 61 -6.78 13.94 5.19
N GLU A 62 -6.79 15.13 4.61
CA GLU A 62 -7.56 15.37 3.39
C GLU A 62 -7.03 14.52 2.23
N PRO A 63 -7.90 13.98 1.37
CA PRO A 63 -7.46 13.22 0.21
C PRO A 63 -6.63 14.11 -0.71
N ARG A 64 -5.55 13.55 -1.24
CA ARG A 64 -4.86 14.17 -2.37
C ARG A 64 -5.64 13.89 -3.65
N GLY A 65 -5.58 14.82 -4.60
CA GLY A 65 -6.27 14.64 -5.88
C GLY A 65 -5.78 13.41 -6.65
N ALA A 66 -6.66 12.81 -7.43
CA ALA A 66 -6.40 11.63 -8.25
C ALA A 66 -5.21 11.80 -9.20
N GLU A 67 -4.98 13.03 -9.69
CA GLU A 67 -3.82 13.37 -10.50
C GLU A 67 -2.49 13.11 -9.77
N PHE A 68 -2.41 13.41 -8.48
CA PHE A 68 -1.22 13.15 -7.65
C PHE A 68 -0.86 11.66 -7.63
N PHE A 69 -1.85 10.79 -7.68
CA PHE A 69 -1.69 9.34 -7.72
C PHE A 69 -1.50 8.78 -9.13
N GLY A 70 -1.49 9.63 -10.15
CA GLY A 70 -1.28 9.23 -11.53
C GLY A 70 -2.49 8.55 -12.18
N VAL A 71 -3.69 8.72 -11.62
CA VAL A 71 -4.94 8.21 -12.19
C VAL A 71 -5.16 8.81 -13.58
N ASN A 72 -5.63 7.99 -14.51
CA ASN A 72 -5.96 8.43 -15.86
C ASN A 72 -6.97 9.58 -15.86
N GLU A 73 -6.87 10.49 -16.83
CA GLU A 73 -7.62 11.74 -16.86
C GLU A 73 -9.14 11.53 -16.83
N ALA A 74 -9.63 10.49 -17.49
CA ALA A 74 -11.07 10.22 -17.59
C ALA A 74 -11.72 9.90 -16.25
N ASP A 75 -10.98 9.28 -15.33
CA ASP A 75 -11.50 8.80 -14.05
C ASP A 75 -11.20 9.74 -12.87
N ARG A 76 -10.33 10.75 -13.03
CA ARG A 76 -9.93 11.65 -11.93
C ARG A 76 -11.11 12.27 -11.20
N ALA A 77 -12.05 12.85 -11.92
CA ALA A 77 -13.21 13.50 -11.30
C ALA A 77 -14.12 12.52 -10.54
N TRP A 78 -14.17 11.28 -10.99
CA TRP A 78 -14.91 10.22 -10.30
C TRP A 78 -14.21 9.82 -9.01
N VAL A 79 -12.89 9.60 -9.04
CA VAL A 79 -12.07 9.26 -7.87
C VAL A 79 -12.13 10.39 -6.84
N ASP A 80 -11.86 11.63 -7.24
CA ASP A 80 -11.84 12.80 -6.34
C ASP A 80 -13.17 12.98 -5.60
N ARG A 81 -14.30 12.73 -6.28
CA ARG A 81 -15.64 12.84 -5.67
C ARG A 81 -15.91 11.79 -4.60
N LEU A 82 -15.28 10.61 -4.70
CA LEU A 82 -15.53 9.48 -3.80
C LEU A 82 -14.52 9.35 -2.67
N CYS A 83 -13.37 10.00 -2.78
CA CYS A 83 -12.38 9.99 -1.71
C CYS A 83 -12.86 10.80 -0.50
N THR A 84 -12.55 10.31 0.68
CA THR A 84 -12.92 10.92 1.96
C THR A 84 -11.69 11.11 2.85
N PRO A 85 -11.73 12.07 3.81
CA PRO A 85 -10.64 12.26 4.75
C PRO A 85 -10.33 11.01 5.57
N HIS A 86 -9.05 10.79 5.85
CA HIS A 86 -8.53 9.64 6.60
C HIS A 86 -8.00 10.08 7.96
N PRO A 87 -8.38 9.42 9.08
CA PRO A 87 -7.88 9.78 10.40
C PRO A 87 -6.36 9.65 10.50
N ILE A 88 -5.68 10.73 10.97
CA ILE A 88 -4.22 10.71 11.17
C ILE A 88 -3.79 9.61 12.15
N GLY A 89 -4.66 9.22 13.09
CA GLY A 89 -4.40 8.13 14.02
C GLY A 89 -3.96 6.84 13.35
N CYS A 90 -4.52 6.52 12.19
CA CYS A 90 -4.11 5.36 11.40
C CYS A 90 -2.67 5.50 10.89
N PHE A 91 -2.24 6.71 10.58
CA PHE A 91 -0.91 7.00 10.02
C PHE A 91 0.20 6.99 11.07
N ILE A 92 -0.10 7.42 12.29
CA ILE A 92 0.88 7.45 13.40
C ILE A 92 0.94 6.14 14.18
N GLN A 93 -0.07 5.27 14.04
CA GLN A 93 -0.12 4.00 14.76
C GLN A 93 1.00 3.09 14.29
N LYS A 94 1.84 2.68 15.23
CA LYS A 94 2.93 1.74 14.98
C LYS A 94 2.42 0.31 14.96
N LEU A 95 2.78 -0.43 13.92
CA LEU A 95 2.51 -1.85 13.84
C LEU A 95 3.55 -2.61 14.68
N ARG A 96 3.07 -3.48 15.57
CA ARG A 96 3.92 -4.40 16.33
C ARG A 96 3.77 -5.81 15.77
N PHE A 97 4.90 -6.40 15.42
CA PHE A 97 4.96 -7.77 14.92
C PHE A 97 4.76 -8.76 16.06
N THR A 98 4.13 -9.85 15.74
CA THR A 98 3.94 -10.98 16.65
C THR A 98 5.05 -12.04 16.50
N GLY A 99 5.89 -11.88 15.46
CA GLY A 99 6.87 -12.87 15.04
C GLY A 99 6.29 -13.95 14.10
N ARG A 100 4.99 -13.89 13.80
CA ARG A 100 4.29 -14.87 12.96
C ARG A 100 4.07 -14.41 11.51
N GLU A 101 4.35 -13.14 11.20
CA GLU A 101 4.17 -12.54 9.87
C GLU A 101 4.93 -13.31 8.79
N GLY A 102 6.09 -13.86 9.17
CA GLY A 102 6.94 -14.70 8.32
C GLY A 102 6.35 -16.05 7.94
N LEU A 103 5.30 -16.52 8.63
CA LEU A 103 4.69 -17.83 8.39
C LEU A 103 3.78 -17.87 7.14
N VAL A 104 3.37 -16.71 6.61
CA VAL A 104 2.65 -16.69 5.33
C VAL A 104 3.59 -17.05 4.20
N PRO A 105 3.30 -18.13 3.45
CA PRO A 105 4.28 -18.73 2.55
C PRO A 105 4.59 -17.89 1.30
N ASN A 106 3.60 -17.16 0.79
CA ASN A 106 3.74 -16.42 -0.46
C ASN A 106 3.54 -14.92 -0.24
N ARG A 107 4.40 -14.11 -0.87
CA ARG A 107 4.30 -12.66 -0.88
C ARG A 107 4.50 -12.15 -2.29
N THR A 108 3.58 -11.31 -2.74
CA THR A 108 3.68 -10.65 -4.04
C THR A 108 3.63 -9.14 -3.84
N PHE A 109 4.56 -8.45 -4.45
CA PHE A 109 4.60 -6.99 -4.49
C PHE A 109 4.42 -6.52 -5.93
N VAL A 110 3.45 -5.65 -6.16
CA VAL A 110 3.22 -4.99 -7.45
C VAL A 110 3.54 -3.52 -7.31
N LEU A 111 4.48 -3.02 -8.12
CA LEU A 111 4.86 -1.61 -8.20
C LEU A 111 4.10 -0.94 -9.34
N ALA A 112 3.45 0.18 -9.05
CA ALA A 112 2.88 1.09 -10.04
C ALA A 112 3.96 2.11 -10.47
N GLU A 113 4.49 1.99 -11.69
CA GLU A 113 5.68 2.73 -12.12
C GLU A 113 5.43 4.24 -12.34
N ARG A 114 4.20 4.63 -12.70
CA ARG A 114 3.85 6.04 -12.93
C ARG A 114 3.71 6.84 -11.65
N TYR A 115 3.58 6.16 -10.49
CA TYR A 115 3.51 6.81 -9.19
C TYR A 115 4.84 6.75 -8.47
N GLN A 116 5.55 7.89 -8.46
CA GLN A 116 6.85 8.00 -7.81
C GLN A 116 6.70 8.13 -6.28
N SER A 117 6.93 7.04 -5.56
CA SER A 117 6.77 6.98 -4.11
C SER A 117 7.86 6.17 -3.41
N ALA A 118 7.71 6.02 -2.09
CA ALA A 118 8.54 5.12 -1.28
C ALA A 118 8.46 3.64 -1.74
N ASN A 119 7.42 3.27 -2.51
CA ASN A 119 7.18 1.92 -2.99
C ASN A 119 8.26 1.42 -3.95
N SER A 120 8.88 2.33 -4.74
CA SER A 120 10.04 1.97 -5.58
C SER A 120 11.22 1.44 -4.76
N ARG A 121 11.46 2.01 -3.56
CA ARG A 121 12.50 1.50 -2.63
C ARG A 121 12.10 0.14 -2.05
N THR A 122 10.83 -0.02 -1.73
CA THR A 122 10.29 -1.31 -1.25
C THR A 122 10.43 -2.38 -2.32
N TYR A 123 10.06 -2.09 -3.57
CA TYR A 123 10.23 -2.98 -4.71
C TYR A 123 11.70 -3.42 -4.86
N ALA A 124 12.63 -2.47 -4.88
CA ALA A 124 14.06 -2.76 -5.00
C ALA A 124 14.57 -3.65 -3.83
N LYS A 125 14.01 -3.49 -2.63
CA LYS A 125 14.35 -4.30 -1.46
C LYS A 125 13.83 -5.73 -1.55
N VAL A 126 12.59 -5.93 -2.02
CA VAL A 126 11.93 -7.23 -1.96
C VAL A 126 12.13 -8.10 -3.19
N LYS A 127 12.47 -7.52 -4.35
CA LYS A 127 12.53 -8.23 -5.64
C LYS A 127 13.48 -9.41 -5.67
N ASP A 128 14.54 -9.37 -4.86
CA ASP A 128 15.57 -10.40 -4.79
C ASP A 128 15.47 -11.25 -3.51
N LEU A 129 14.44 -11.03 -2.68
CA LEU A 129 14.28 -11.78 -1.43
C LEU A 129 13.56 -13.12 -1.65
N PRO A 130 14.04 -14.20 -1.01
CA PRO A 130 13.32 -15.49 -1.04
C PRO A 130 11.89 -15.36 -0.52
N GLY A 131 10.96 -16.03 -1.18
CA GLY A 131 9.53 -16.00 -0.81
C GLY A 131 8.76 -14.78 -1.29
N TRP A 132 9.42 -13.87 -2.02
CA TRP A 132 8.77 -12.74 -2.67
C TRP A 132 8.70 -12.93 -4.19
N ARG A 133 7.59 -12.50 -4.76
CA ARG A 133 7.43 -12.22 -6.19
C ARG A 133 7.26 -10.72 -6.36
N ALA A 134 8.09 -10.09 -7.16
CA ALA A 134 7.99 -8.66 -7.43
C ALA A 134 7.67 -8.43 -8.91
N ILE A 135 6.67 -7.60 -9.16
CA ILE A 135 6.16 -7.26 -10.49
C ILE A 135 6.12 -5.75 -10.59
N SER A 136 6.46 -5.18 -11.74
CA SER A 136 6.21 -3.77 -12.02
C SER A 136 5.26 -3.63 -13.20
N ILE A 137 4.38 -2.63 -13.14
CA ILE A 137 3.37 -2.34 -14.16
C ILE A 137 3.33 -0.85 -14.45
N ASP A 138 3.16 -0.49 -15.72
CA ASP A 138 3.16 0.90 -16.18
C ASP A 138 1.77 1.56 -16.02
N VAL A 139 1.36 1.78 -14.79
CA VAL A 139 0.09 2.43 -14.40
C VAL A 139 0.28 3.38 -13.23
N GLY A 140 -0.74 4.16 -12.87
CA GLY A 140 -0.79 4.98 -11.66
C GLY A 140 -0.99 4.15 -10.39
N HIS A 141 -0.95 4.83 -9.24
CA HIS A 141 -1.09 4.21 -7.91
C HIS A 141 -2.39 3.40 -7.75
N ASP A 142 -3.48 3.94 -8.29
CA ASP A 142 -4.80 3.32 -8.21
C ASP A 142 -4.99 2.29 -9.34
N VAL A 143 -4.17 1.25 -9.31
CA VAL A 143 -4.13 0.17 -10.32
C VAL A 143 -5.52 -0.39 -10.63
N MET A 144 -6.40 -0.49 -9.62
CA MET A 144 -7.77 -0.99 -9.76
C MET A 144 -8.66 -0.05 -10.60
N VAL A 145 -8.25 1.20 -10.78
CA VAL A 145 -8.92 2.19 -11.64
C VAL A 145 -8.31 2.17 -13.05
N ASP A 146 -6.98 2.19 -13.12
CA ASP A 146 -6.26 2.35 -14.39
C ASP A 146 -6.19 1.06 -15.22
N ASP A 147 -6.10 -0.11 -14.57
CA ASP A 147 -6.02 -1.43 -15.23
C ASP A 147 -6.73 -2.52 -14.41
N PRO A 148 -8.07 -2.46 -14.30
CA PRO A 148 -8.83 -3.44 -13.53
C PRO A 148 -8.73 -4.87 -14.08
N GLU A 149 -8.63 -5.02 -15.40
CA GLU A 149 -8.53 -6.35 -16.04
C GLU A 149 -7.17 -6.99 -15.80
N GLY A 150 -6.08 -6.21 -15.94
CA GLY A 150 -4.72 -6.64 -15.64
C GLY A 150 -4.58 -7.01 -14.17
N LEU A 151 -5.12 -6.20 -13.27
CA LEU A 151 -5.13 -6.51 -11.83
C LEU A 151 -5.90 -7.81 -11.54
N ALA A 152 -7.08 -7.99 -12.11
CA ALA A 152 -7.87 -9.20 -11.92
C ALA A 152 -7.09 -10.45 -12.36
N LYS A 153 -6.41 -10.39 -13.50
CA LYS A 153 -5.54 -11.46 -13.98
C LYS A 153 -4.40 -11.77 -13.00
N LEU A 154 -3.70 -10.73 -12.52
CA LEU A 154 -2.63 -10.91 -11.55
C LEU A 154 -3.12 -11.58 -10.26
N LEU A 155 -4.29 -11.19 -9.74
CA LEU A 155 -4.88 -11.78 -8.55
C LEU A 155 -5.29 -13.25 -8.79
N LEU A 156 -5.87 -13.57 -9.94
CA LEU A 156 -6.24 -14.95 -10.29
C LEU A 156 -5.00 -15.85 -10.42
N ASP A 157 -3.92 -15.34 -11.00
CA ASP A 157 -2.64 -16.07 -11.09
C ASP A 157 -2.09 -16.41 -9.68
N GLU A 158 -2.29 -15.54 -8.69
CA GLU A 158 -1.87 -15.79 -7.31
C GLU A 158 -2.74 -16.85 -6.59
N VAL A 159 -4.03 -16.95 -6.93
CA VAL A 159 -4.91 -17.99 -6.35
C VAL A 159 -4.48 -19.39 -6.80
N GLY A 160 -3.89 -19.51 -7.99
CA GLY A 160 -3.39 -20.78 -8.56
C GLY A 160 -2.05 -21.25 -7.98
N ARG A 161 -1.37 -20.43 -7.20
CA ARG A 161 -0.05 -20.71 -6.58
C ARG A 161 -0.22 -21.19 -5.15
#